data_599de2c8b1323a681465b6c20c0bfc36
#
_entry.id   599de2c8b1323a681465b6c20c0bfc36
#
_cell.length_a   1.000
_cell.length_b   1.000
_cell.length_c   1.000
_cell.angle_alpha   90.00
_cell.angle_beta   90.00
_cell.angle_gamma   90.00
#
_symmetry.space_group_name_H-M   'P 1'
#
loop_
_entity.id
_entity.type
_entity.pdbx_description
1 polymer ?
#
loop_
_entity_poly.entity_id
_entity_poly.type
_entity_poly.pdbx_seq_one_letter_code
_entity_poly.pdbx_strand_id
1 'polypeptide(L)'
;MRPTLCAFAFALAFLFAPCVAGAQPPAPTKGPIIQEFGPVYTVPNPGLATPMLQELKLRFDVSETSADPKTLSARLETAARFLNMHGKAGVSAERLKVAIVVHGAASKDVLNNEAYRKRHGIDNPNLPLLEALKRAGVRVYLCGQSAGSRGITAAEMAPSVQMALSAMTAHLVLNAEGYVLNPF
;
A
#
# COMPACT_ATOMS: atom_id res chain seq x y z
N MET A 1 3.62 79.55 -40.75
CA MET A 1 2.54 78.67 -40.22
C MET A 1 3.11 77.30 -39.96
N ARG A 2 3.28 76.92 -38.70
CA ARG A 2 3.75 75.55 -38.30
C ARG A 2 2.60 74.84 -37.67
N PRO A 3 2.25 73.59 -38.06
CA PRO A 3 1.23 72.84 -37.34
C PRO A 3 1.81 72.12 -36.12
N THR A 4 1.13 72.28 -35.01
CA THR A 4 1.41 71.64 -33.73
C THR A 4 0.82 70.21 -33.74
N LEU A 5 1.70 69.17 -33.62
CA LEU A 5 1.28 67.78 -33.43
C LEU A 5 0.93 67.54 -31.96
N CYS A 6 -0.34 67.24 -31.67
CA CYS A 6 -0.78 66.69 -30.38
C CYS A 6 -0.49 65.18 -30.36
N ALA A 7 0.42 64.76 -29.49
CA ALA A 7 0.64 63.35 -29.17
C ALA A 7 -0.35 62.87 -28.11
N PHE A 8 -1.26 61.99 -28.52
CA PHE A 8 -2.12 61.27 -27.58
C PHE A 8 -1.37 60.06 -27.01
N ALA A 9 -1.05 60.09 -25.73
CA ALA A 9 -0.50 58.96 -24.99
C ALA A 9 -1.65 58.03 -24.56
N PHE A 10 -1.72 56.84 -25.17
CA PHE A 10 -2.60 55.79 -24.73
C PHE A 10 -1.97 55.05 -23.54
N ALA A 11 -2.49 55.23 -22.34
CA ALA A 11 -2.11 54.49 -21.15
C ALA A 11 -2.80 53.10 -21.19
N LEU A 12 -2.02 52.05 -21.43
CA LEU A 12 -2.49 50.65 -21.39
C LEU A 12 -2.53 50.20 -19.93
N ALA A 13 -3.73 50.17 -19.31
CA ALA A 13 -3.92 49.65 -17.97
C ALA A 13 -3.87 48.09 -18.02
N PHE A 14 -2.80 47.51 -17.52
CA PHE A 14 -2.72 46.07 -17.28
C PHE A 14 -3.57 45.68 -16.07
N LEU A 15 -4.72 45.09 -16.33
CA LEU A 15 -5.54 44.44 -15.29
C LEU A 15 -4.84 43.16 -14.83
N PHE A 16 -4.15 43.19 -13.69
CA PHE A 16 -3.68 42.02 -12.99
C PHE A 16 -4.90 41.28 -12.39
N ALA A 17 -5.35 40.20 -13.05
CA ALA A 17 -6.31 39.32 -12.44
C ALA A 17 -5.60 38.55 -11.30
N PRO A 18 -6.17 38.50 -10.07
CA PRO A 18 -5.60 37.72 -8.99
C PRO A 18 -5.67 36.24 -9.38
N CYS A 19 -4.50 35.57 -9.46
CA CYS A 19 -4.42 34.15 -9.61
C CYS A 19 -4.95 33.51 -8.32
N VAL A 20 -6.16 32.95 -8.36
CA VAL A 20 -6.70 32.18 -7.24
C VAL A 20 -5.87 30.91 -7.15
N ALA A 21 -4.90 30.88 -6.24
CA ALA A 21 -4.17 29.66 -5.91
C ALA A 21 -5.18 28.65 -5.36
N GLY A 22 -5.58 27.67 -6.18
CA GLY A 22 -6.39 26.56 -5.74
C GLY A 22 -5.68 25.84 -4.59
N ALA A 23 -6.37 25.62 -3.45
CA ALA A 23 -5.81 24.90 -2.32
C ALA A 23 -5.37 23.51 -2.79
N GLN A 24 -4.08 23.20 -2.63
CA GLN A 24 -3.57 21.86 -2.92
C GLN A 24 -4.27 20.84 -2.00
N PRO A 25 -4.68 19.69 -2.53
CA PRO A 25 -5.25 18.64 -1.69
C PRO A 25 -4.24 18.24 -0.60
N PRO A 26 -4.70 17.93 0.61
CA PRO A 26 -3.81 17.53 1.70
C PRO A 26 -2.99 16.31 1.32
N ALA A 27 -1.71 16.28 1.67
CA ALA A 27 -0.83 15.15 1.42
C ALA A 27 -1.24 13.94 2.30
N PRO A 28 -1.12 12.69 1.78
CA PRO A 28 -1.35 11.50 2.59
C PRO A 28 -0.28 11.37 3.67
N THR A 29 -0.66 10.86 4.84
CA THR A 29 0.25 10.67 5.98
C THR A 29 0.30 9.23 6.42
N LYS A 30 1.43 8.77 6.95
CA LYS A 30 1.65 7.42 7.48
C LYS A 30 1.20 7.33 8.94
N GLY A 31 1.24 6.11 9.52
CA GLY A 31 0.79 5.87 10.91
C GLY A 31 -0.75 5.93 11.06
N PRO A 32 -1.28 5.67 12.26
CA PRO A 32 -0.54 5.51 13.52
C PRO A 32 0.04 4.11 13.80
N ILE A 33 -0.39 3.07 13.06
CA ILE A 33 -0.01 1.67 13.36
C ILE A 33 1.33 1.32 12.71
N ILE A 34 1.50 1.64 11.43
CA ILE A 34 2.76 1.46 10.70
C ILE A 34 3.29 2.83 10.29
N GLN A 35 4.42 3.23 10.89
CA GLN A 35 4.98 4.58 10.72
C GLN A 35 5.73 4.76 9.40
N GLU A 36 6.34 3.68 8.88
CA GLU A 36 7.24 3.75 7.74
C GLU A 36 6.53 3.56 6.39
N PHE A 37 5.35 2.95 6.40
CA PHE A 37 4.62 2.52 5.20
C PHE A 37 3.12 2.86 5.26
N GLY A 38 2.44 2.69 4.12
CA GLY A 38 1.00 2.78 4.05
C GLY A 38 0.44 4.19 4.25
N PRO A 39 0.84 5.19 3.45
CA PRO A 39 0.28 6.53 3.54
C PRO A 39 -1.20 6.54 3.17
N VAL A 40 -2.01 7.29 3.95
CA VAL A 40 -3.47 7.40 3.77
C VAL A 40 -3.94 8.85 3.96
N TYR A 41 -5.03 9.17 3.31
CA TYR A 41 -5.74 10.44 3.51
C TYR A 41 -6.66 10.35 4.73
N THR A 42 -6.84 11.47 5.42
CA THR A 42 -7.91 11.61 6.42
C THR A 42 -9.22 11.85 5.69
N VAL A 43 -10.25 11.06 5.99
CA VAL A 43 -11.60 11.25 5.47
C VAL A 43 -12.46 11.83 6.58
N PRO A 44 -12.77 13.13 6.56
CA PRO A 44 -13.64 13.74 7.56
C PRO A 44 -15.10 13.27 7.33
N ASN A 45 -15.76 12.87 8.40
CA ASN A 45 -17.20 12.54 8.43
C ASN A 45 -17.62 11.56 7.31
N PRO A 46 -17.07 10.34 7.22
CA PRO A 46 -17.50 9.37 6.22
C PRO A 46 -18.97 9.02 6.44
N GLY A 47 -19.77 9.03 5.35
CA GLY A 47 -21.19 8.70 5.44
C GLY A 47 -21.49 7.26 5.86
N LEU A 48 -20.55 6.33 5.66
CA LEU A 48 -20.59 4.98 6.19
C LEU A 48 -19.80 4.91 7.50
N ALA A 49 -20.47 4.52 8.59
CA ALA A 49 -19.83 4.40 9.89
C ALA A 49 -18.76 3.29 9.90
N THR A 50 -17.57 3.63 10.42
CA THR A 50 -16.51 2.62 10.63
C THR A 50 -16.86 1.76 11.86
N PRO A 51 -16.82 0.41 11.75
CA PRO A 51 -17.07 -0.46 12.89
C PRO A 51 -15.96 -0.34 13.93
N MET A 52 -16.27 0.24 15.10
CA MET A 52 -15.25 0.57 16.12
C MET A 52 -15.05 -0.57 17.14
N LEU A 53 -16.08 -1.38 17.40
CA LEU A 53 -16.08 -2.36 18.49
C LEU A 53 -15.92 -3.81 18.02
N GLN A 54 -15.98 -4.06 16.73
CA GLN A 54 -15.87 -5.40 16.13
C GLN A 54 -14.42 -5.71 15.75
N GLU A 55 -14.06 -6.99 15.71
CA GLU A 55 -12.85 -7.41 14.99
C GLU A 55 -13.07 -7.26 13.49
N LEU A 56 -12.17 -6.54 12.83
CA LEU A 56 -12.15 -6.39 11.38
C LEU A 56 -11.14 -7.37 10.81
N LYS A 57 -11.63 -8.49 10.29
CA LYS A 57 -10.80 -9.57 9.72
C LYS A 57 -10.77 -9.44 8.20
N LEU A 58 -9.63 -9.02 7.65
CA LEU A 58 -9.47 -8.81 6.22
C LEU A 58 -8.31 -9.63 5.66
N ARG A 59 -8.51 -10.27 4.51
CA ARG A 59 -7.42 -10.90 3.74
C ARG A 59 -7.28 -10.28 2.36
N PHE A 60 -6.04 -10.13 1.95
CA PHE A 60 -5.67 -9.68 0.61
C PHE A 60 -5.20 -10.85 -0.23
N ASP A 61 -5.60 -10.89 -1.49
CA ASP A 61 -5.06 -11.78 -2.51
C ASP A 61 -4.04 -11.01 -3.35
N VAL A 62 -2.79 -11.47 -3.38
CA VAL A 62 -1.68 -10.75 -4.03
C VAL A 62 -0.99 -11.65 -5.03
N SER A 63 -1.36 -11.54 -6.30
CA SER A 63 -0.81 -12.31 -7.41
C SER A 63 0.13 -11.49 -8.31
N GLU A 64 -0.02 -10.16 -8.29
CA GLU A 64 0.70 -9.23 -9.14
C GLU A 64 1.81 -8.50 -8.42
N THR A 65 2.84 -8.14 -9.15
CA THR A 65 4.00 -7.38 -8.66
C THR A 65 4.50 -6.43 -9.73
N SER A 66 5.33 -5.44 -9.35
CA SER A 66 6.04 -4.60 -10.31
C SER A 66 7.03 -5.41 -11.15
N ALA A 67 7.13 -5.08 -12.43
CA ALA A 67 8.16 -5.62 -13.32
C ALA A 67 9.57 -5.15 -12.90
N ASP A 68 9.70 -3.94 -12.36
CA ASP A 68 10.96 -3.43 -11.82
C ASP A 68 11.20 -4.04 -10.41
N PRO A 69 12.28 -4.82 -10.24
CA PRO A 69 12.60 -5.46 -8.97
C PRO A 69 13.00 -4.47 -7.85
N LYS A 70 13.30 -3.22 -8.19
CA LYS A 70 13.63 -2.16 -7.20
C LYS A 70 12.39 -1.53 -6.58
N THR A 71 11.22 -1.79 -7.12
CA THR A 71 9.98 -1.15 -6.71
C THR A 71 9.33 -1.90 -5.53
N LEU A 72 8.98 -1.15 -4.49
CA LEU A 72 8.15 -1.65 -3.39
C LEU A 72 6.79 -2.13 -3.93
N SER A 73 6.33 -3.28 -3.46
CA SER A 73 5.04 -3.84 -3.85
C SER A 73 3.88 -3.01 -3.28
N ALA A 74 3.20 -2.27 -4.15
CA ALA A 74 2.02 -1.50 -3.76
C ALA A 74 0.88 -2.41 -3.25
N ARG A 75 0.83 -3.67 -3.74
CA ARG A 75 -0.17 -4.66 -3.29
C ARG A 75 0.09 -5.09 -1.84
N LEU A 76 1.33 -5.36 -1.46
CA LEU A 76 1.68 -5.64 -0.06
C LEU A 76 1.48 -4.41 0.83
N GLU A 77 1.81 -3.22 0.32
CA GLU A 77 1.64 -1.97 1.08
C GLU A 77 0.17 -1.62 1.35
N THR A 78 -0.78 -2.16 0.57
CA THR A 78 -2.22 -1.98 0.82
C THR A 78 -2.65 -2.48 2.21
N ALA A 79 -2.00 -3.53 2.74
CA ALA A 79 -2.26 -4.00 4.10
C ALA A 79 -1.85 -2.97 5.16
N ALA A 80 -0.70 -2.30 4.98
CA ALA A 80 -0.27 -1.21 5.85
C ALA A 80 -1.23 0.00 5.76
N ARG A 81 -1.71 0.31 4.56
CA ARG A 81 -2.72 1.35 4.35
C ARG A 81 -4.02 1.04 5.07
N PHE A 82 -4.50 -0.21 4.99
CA PHE A 82 -5.70 -0.64 5.70
C PHE A 82 -5.56 -0.42 7.22
N LEU A 83 -4.46 -0.87 7.81
CA LEU A 83 -4.19 -0.70 9.24
C LEU A 83 -4.15 0.77 9.63
N ASN A 84 -3.40 1.59 8.90
CA ASN A 84 -3.27 3.01 9.19
C ASN A 84 -4.59 3.78 9.01
N MET A 85 -5.36 3.48 7.97
CA MET A 85 -6.64 4.12 7.71
C MET A 85 -7.63 3.88 8.86
N HIS A 86 -7.75 2.63 9.31
CA HIS A 86 -8.63 2.28 10.41
C HIS A 86 -8.11 2.79 11.76
N GLY A 87 -6.80 2.72 11.99
CA GLY A 87 -6.17 3.31 13.17
C GLY A 87 -6.40 4.83 13.27
N LYS A 88 -6.32 5.56 12.15
CA LYS A 88 -6.66 7.00 12.11
C LYS A 88 -8.15 7.26 12.38
N ALA A 89 -9.01 6.36 11.97
CA ALA A 89 -10.43 6.43 12.30
C ALA A 89 -10.73 6.09 13.77
N GLY A 90 -9.72 5.66 14.56
CA GLY A 90 -9.85 5.35 15.98
C GLY A 90 -10.07 3.86 16.28
N VAL A 91 -10.02 2.96 15.30
CA VAL A 91 -10.09 1.52 15.54
C VAL A 91 -8.80 1.07 16.22
N SER A 92 -8.92 0.37 17.35
CA SER A 92 -7.77 -0.18 18.08
C SER A 92 -7.04 -1.24 17.25
N ALA A 93 -5.71 -1.23 17.29
CA ALA A 93 -4.86 -2.12 16.49
C ALA A 93 -5.15 -3.61 16.76
N GLU A 94 -5.50 -3.97 18.01
CA GLU A 94 -5.81 -5.33 18.41
C GLU A 94 -7.08 -5.88 17.72
N ARG A 95 -7.95 -5.01 17.23
CA ARG A 95 -9.17 -5.38 16.50
C ARG A 95 -8.96 -5.56 15.00
N LEU A 96 -7.81 -5.15 14.49
CA LEU A 96 -7.47 -5.24 13.07
C LEU A 96 -6.70 -6.54 12.80
N LYS A 97 -7.37 -7.54 12.24
CA LYS A 97 -6.78 -8.82 11.88
C LYS A 97 -6.59 -8.88 10.37
N VAL A 98 -5.34 -8.84 9.94
CA VAL A 98 -5.01 -8.81 8.52
C VAL A 98 -4.21 -10.04 8.12
N ALA A 99 -4.55 -10.62 6.98
CA ALA A 99 -3.78 -11.66 6.33
C ALA A 99 -3.52 -11.32 4.86
N ILE A 100 -2.40 -11.80 4.33
CA ILE A 100 -2.03 -11.65 2.92
C ILE A 100 -1.74 -13.04 2.36
N VAL A 101 -2.34 -13.37 1.24
CA VAL A 101 -2.06 -14.61 0.48
C VAL A 101 -1.34 -14.21 -0.80
N VAL A 102 -0.08 -14.61 -0.90
CA VAL A 102 0.82 -14.28 -2.01
C VAL A 102 0.96 -15.45 -2.95
N HIS A 103 0.78 -15.22 -4.24
CA HIS A 103 0.97 -16.25 -5.27
C HIS A 103 1.37 -15.62 -6.61
N GLY A 104 1.45 -16.45 -7.65
CA GLY A 104 1.73 -15.93 -8.99
C GLY A 104 3.04 -15.16 -9.06
N ALA A 105 3.05 -14.06 -9.81
CA ALA A 105 4.23 -13.22 -10.01
C ALA A 105 4.73 -12.55 -8.72
N ALA A 106 3.84 -12.31 -7.76
CA ALA A 106 4.18 -11.68 -6.47
C ALA A 106 5.01 -12.58 -5.55
N SER A 107 5.19 -13.87 -5.85
CA SER A 107 5.99 -14.78 -5.04
C SER A 107 7.42 -14.29 -4.79
N LYS A 108 8.00 -13.50 -5.70
CA LYS A 108 9.34 -12.90 -5.53
C LYS A 108 9.37 -11.87 -4.40
N ASP A 109 8.27 -11.17 -4.14
CA ASP A 109 8.21 -10.06 -3.20
C ASP A 109 8.36 -10.51 -1.73
N VAL A 110 8.17 -11.80 -1.48
CA VAL A 110 8.26 -12.41 -0.14
C VAL A 110 9.50 -13.26 0.08
N LEU A 111 10.52 -13.10 -0.77
CA LEU A 111 11.82 -13.75 -0.60
C LEU A 111 12.69 -13.01 0.42
N ASN A 112 13.61 -13.74 1.05
CA ASN A 112 14.69 -13.13 1.82
C ASN A 112 15.72 -12.41 0.90
N ASN A 113 16.62 -11.62 1.47
CA ASN A 113 17.60 -10.87 0.68
C ASN A 113 18.55 -11.75 -0.12
N GLU A 114 18.97 -12.90 0.42
CA GLU A 114 19.88 -13.81 -0.28
C GLU A 114 19.24 -14.35 -1.55
N ALA A 115 18.03 -14.90 -1.44
CA ALA A 115 17.28 -15.44 -2.56
C ALA A 115 16.89 -14.37 -3.57
N TYR A 116 16.57 -13.15 -3.11
CA TYR A 116 16.24 -12.03 -3.98
C TYR A 116 17.46 -11.54 -4.76
N ARG A 117 18.63 -11.37 -4.08
CA ARG A 117 19.89 -11.01 -4.75
C ARG A 117 20.31 -12.04 -5.81
N LYS A 118 20.16 -13.33 -5.50
CA LYS A 118 20.48 -14.40 -6.47
C LYS A 118 19.66 -14.28 -7.77
N ARG A 119 18.40 -13.80 -7.67
CA ARG A 119 17.48 -13.71 -8.83
C ARG A 119 17.49 -12.36 -9.51
N HIS A 120 17.75 -11.27 -8.76
CA HIS A 120 17.55 -9.89 -9.22
C HIS A 120 18.77 -8.98 -9.04
N GLY A 121 19.85 -9.46 -8.40
CA GLY A 121 21.09 -8.69 -8.21
C GLY A 121 21.02 -7.60 -7.12
N ILE A 122 19.92 -7.49 -6.40
CA ILE A 122 19.69 -6.46 -5.37
C ILE A 122 18.98 -7.07 -4.14
N ASP A 123 18.95 -6.36 -3.03
CA ASP A 123 18.15 -6.72 -1.86
C ASP A 123 16.65 -6.57 -2.14
N ASN A 124 15.85 -7.39 -1.47
CA ASN A 124 14.40 -7.32 -1.59
C ASN A 124 13.86 -6.00 -0.99
N PRO A 125 13.34 -5.08 -1.81
CA PRO A 125 12.81 -3.80 -1.32
C PRO A 125 11.57 -3.97 -0.42
N ASN A 126 10.92 -5.15 -0.46
CA ASN A 126 9.72 -5.43 0.32
C ASN A 126 10.03 -5.96 1.74
N LEU A 127 11.28 -6.36 2.02
CA LEU A 127 11.60 -6.97 3.30
C LEU A 127 11.33 -6.05 4.51
N PRO A 128 11.68 -4.75 4.49
CA PRO A 128 11.34 -3.84 5.58
C PRO A 128 9.82 -3.70 5.80
N LEU A 129 9.04 -3.70 4.71
CA LEU A 129 7.57 -3.68 4.79
C LEU A 129 7.03 -4.97 5.42
N LEU A 130 7.52 -6.15 4.99
CA LEU A 130 7.12 -7.44 5.57
C LEU A 130 7.40 -7.51 7.06
N GLU A 131 8.51 -6.97 7.52
CA GLU A 131 8.86 -6.89 8.95
C GLU A 131 7.93 -5.94 9.70
N ALA A 132 7.61 -4.79 9.13
CA ALA A 132 6.65 -3.85 9.71
C ALA A 132 5.24 -4.47 9.82
N LEU A 133 4.81 -5.17 8.79
CA LEU A 133 3.55 -5.92 8.78
C LEU A 133 3.53 -7.01 9.85
N LYS A 134 4.63 -7.79 10.00
CA LYS A 134 4.77 -8.80 11.06
C LYS A 134 4.65 -8.18 12.45
N ARG A 135 5.33 -7.06 12.70
CA ARG A 135 5.24 -6.34 13.99
C ARG A 135 3.81 -5.88 14.30
N ALA A 136 3.05 -5.53 13.25
CA ALA A 136 1.64 -5.16 13.36
C ALA A 136 0.67 -6.36 13.41
N GLY A 137 1.18 -7.60 13.49
CA GLY A 137 0.37 -8.82 13.61
C GLY A 137 -0.23 -9.33 12.30
N VAL A 138 0.22 -8.83 11.15
CA VAL A 138 -0.23 -9.32 9.84
C VAL A 138 0.35 -10.70 9.55
N ARG A 139 -0.51 -11.64 9.14
CA ARG A 139 -0.09 -12.97 8.68
C ARG A 139 0.14 -12.95 7.18
N VAL A 140 1.29 -13.47 6.73
CA VAL A 140 1.63 -13.54 5.30
C VAL A 140 1.87 -14.99 4.90
N TYR A 141 1.18 -15.43 3.86
CA TYR A 141 1.25 -16.79 3.34
C TYR A 141 1.73 -16.79 1.89
N LEU A 142 2.69 -17.65 1.57
CA LEU A 142 3.09 -17.94 0.19
C LEU A 142 2.42 -19.22 -0.29
N CYS A 143 1.82 -19.19 -1.46
CA CYS A 143 1.28 -20.36 -2.15
C CYS A 143 2.37 -21.37 -2.49
N GLY A 144 2.30 -22.58 -1.93
CA GLY A 144 3.27 -23.65 -2.19
C GLY A 144 3.30 -24.10 -3.65
N GLN A 145 2.16 -24.04 -4.36
CA GLN A 145 2.13 -24.35 -5.80
C GLN A 145 2.91 -23.31 -6.62
N SER A 146 2.76 -22.02 -6.24
CA SER A 146 3.54 -20.94 -6.86
C SER A 146 5.03 -21.03 -6.50
N ALA A 147 5.34 -21.39 -5.26
CA ALA A 147 6.71 -21.62 -4.82
C ALA A 147 7.36 -22.77 -5.60
N GLY A 148 6.69 -23.93 -5.69
CA GLY A 148 7.16 -25.09 -6.43
C GLY A 148 7.42 -24.79 -7.90
N SER A 149 6.48 -24.12 -8.58
CA SER A 149 6.63 -23.76 -9.99
C SER A 149 7.78 -22.77 -10.28
N ARG A 150 8.25 -22.06 -9.24
CA ARG A 150 9.35 -21.07 -9.33
C ARG A 150 10.64 -21.52 -8.65
N GLY A 151 10.69 -22.76 -8.17
CA GLY A 151 11.85 -23.28 -7.45
C GLY A 151 12.18 -22.49 -6.18
N ILE A 152 11.15 -21.99 -5.47
CA ILE A 152 11.31 -21.28 -4.20
C ILE A 152 11.19 -22.31 -3.06
N THR A 153 12.21 -22.41 -2.24
CA THR A 153 12.24 -23.26 -1.05
C THR A 153 11.79 -22.49 0.20
N ALA A 154 11.45 -23.20 1.26
CA ALA A 154 11.11 -22.58 2.54
C ALA A 154 12.24 -21.71 3.11
N ALA A 155 13.51 -22.11 2.91
CA ALA A 155 14.70 -21.37 3.36
C ALA A 155 14.90 -20.03 2.61
N GLU A 156 14.30 -19.88 1.42
CA GLU A 156 14.42 -18.67 0.61
C GLU A 156 13.34 -17.63 0.92
N MET A 157 12.36 -17.98 1.75
CA MET A 157 11.31 -17.03 2.15
C MET A 157 11.81 -16.03 3.21
N ALA A 158 11.18 -14.87 3.25
CA ALA A 158 11.35 -13.94 4.36
C ALA A 158 10.89 -14.60 5.69
N PRO A 159 11.55 -14.33 6.83
CA PRO A 159 11.23 -14.99 8.11
C PRO A 159 9.82 -14.74 8.64
N SER A 160 9.13 -13.74 8.11
CA SER A 160 7.75 -13.38 8.44
C SER A 160 6.70 -14.11 7.62
N VAL A 161 7.10 -14.93 6.65
CA VAL A 161 6.22 -15.57 5.67
C VAL A 161 6.11 -17.06 5.95
N GLN A 162 4.89 -17.59 5.89
CA GLN A 162 4.59 -19.01 6.05
C GLN A 162 4.19 -19.62 4.69
N MET A 163 4.58 -20.85 4.44
CA MET A 163 4.13 -21.55 3.24
C MET A 163 2.79 -22.24 3.50
N ALA A 164 1.81 -21.97 2.65
CA ALA A 164 0.55 -22.73 2.59
C ALA A 164 0.62 -23.80 1.48
N LEU A 165 -0.18 -24.83 1.56
CA LEU A 165 -0.28 -25.83 0.49
C LEU A 165 -0.57 -25.18 -0.87
N SER A 166 -1.51 -24.23 -0.88
CA SER A 166 -1.86 -23.42 -2.04
C SER A 166 -2.51 -22.10 -1.59
N ALA A 167 -2.63 -21.13 -2.49
CA ALA A 167 -3.44 -19.93 -2.26
C ALA A 167 -4.90 -20.31 -1.98
N MET A 168 -5.46 -21.26 -2.71
CA MET A 168 -6.82 -21.77 -2.50
C MET A 168 -7.01 -22.27 -1.08
N THR A 169 -6.07 -23.09 -0.57
CA THR A 169 -6.13 -23.61 0.81
C THR A 169 -6.02 -22.49 1.83
N ALA A 170 -5.09 -21.54 1.64
CA ALA A 170 -4.95 -20.39 2.53
C ALA A 170 -6.24 -19.57 2.59
N HIS A 171 -6.86 -19.29 1.44
CA HIS A 171 -8.13 -18.57 1.40
C HIS A 171 -9.26 -19.34 2.08
N LEU A 172 -9.31 -20.67 1.93
CA LEU A 172 -10.33 -21.52 2.56
C LEU A 172 -10.23 -21.47 4.08
N VAL A 173 -9.01 -21.65 4.61
CA VAL A 173 -8.74 -21.60 6.07
C VAL A 173 -9.08 -20.21 6.61
N LEU A 174 -8.58 -19.14 5.99
CA LEU A 174 -8.86 -17.78 6.41
C LEU A 174 -10.35 -17.43 6.33
N ASN A 175 -11.07 -17.97 5.35
CA ASN A 175 -12.53 -17.80 5.27
C ASN A 175 -13.24 -18.47 6.46
N ALA A 176 -12.84 -19.69 6.81
CA ALA A 176 -13.39 -20.39 7.98
C ALA A 176 -13.10 -19.65 9.29
N GLU A 177 -11.99 -18.92 9.37
CA GLU A 177 -11.63 -18.03 10.49
C GLU A 177 -12.37 -16.69 10.48
N GLY A 178 -13.22 -16.43 9.49
CA GLY A 178 -14.03 -15.21 9.36
C GLY A 178 -13.34 -14.05 8.65
N TYR A 179 -12.24 -14.28 7.92
CA TYR A 179 -11.59 -13.23 7.12
C TYR A 179 -12.37 -12.96 5.84
N VAL A 180 -12.76 -11.71 5.63
CA VAL A 180 -13.38 -11.24 4.39
C VAL A 180 -12.29 -10.99 3.35
N LEU A 181 -12.51 -11.41 2.11
CA LEU A 181 -11.60 -11.13 1.01
C LEU A 181 -11.74 -9.68 0.56
N ASN A 182 -10.63 -8.96 0.50
CA ASN A 182 -10.56 -7.68 -0.18
C ASN A 182 -10.38 -7.94 -1.69
N PRO A 183 -11.28 -7.42 -2.53
CA PRO A 183 -11.23 -7.64 -3.98
C PRO A 183 -10.22 -6.74 -4.73
N PHE A 184 -9.49 -5.85 -4.05
CA PHE A 184 -8.57 -4.86 -4.66
C PHE A 184 -7.11 -5.23 -4.53
#